data_bb4a4888cb3b5e06b92b377ca6583a90
#
_entry.id   bb4a4888cb3b5e06b92b377ca6583a90
#
_cell.length_a   1.000
_cell.length_b   1.000
_cell.length_c   1.000
_cell.angle_alpha   90.00
_cell.angle_beta   90.00
_cell.angle_gamma   90.00
#
_symmetry.space_group_name_H-M   'P 1'
#
loop_
_entity.id
_entity.type
_entity.pdbx_description
1 polymer ?
#
loop_
_entity_poly.entity_id
_entity_poly.type
_entity_poly.pdbx_seq_one_letter_code
_entity_poly.pdbx_strand_id
1 'polypeptide(L)'
;RNHATDGITELDFAGSKLFLPTINTPLGRKVRLRILAKDITLAINKPQKISALNILKGEVVEIILGSGPGAVIGIKVGNHKLITRITQRSLNVMDLKLGKTCFAFLKSVSVATSDIIV
;
A
#
# COMPACT_ATOMS: atom_id res chain seq x y z
N ARG A 1 -17.46 2.75 -1.62
CA ARG A 1 -18.44 3.76 -1.19
C ARG A 1 -17.85 5.16 -1.35
N ASN A 2 -18.60 6.05 -1.96
CA ASN A 2 -18.20 7.44 -2.16
C ASN A 2 -18.58 8.30 -0.96
N HIS A 3 -17.67 9.20 -0.59
CA HIS A 3 -17.91 10.22 0.44
C HIS A 3 -18.03 11.57 -0.26
N ALA A 4 -19.23 12.14 -0.28
CA ALA A 4 -19.50 13.36 -1.07
C ALA A 4 -18.79 14.61 -0.54
N THR A 5 -18.44 14.63 0.75
CA THR A 5 -17.91 15.84 1.40
C THR A 5 -16.42 16.05 1.19
N ASP A 6 -15.64 14.99 0.96
CA ASP A 6 -14.18 15.10 0.86
C ASP A 6 -13.58 14.50 -0.41
N GLY A 7 -14.42 14.03 -1.32
CA GLY A 7 -13.96 13.52 -2.61
C GLY A 7 -13.23 12.17 -2.53
N ILE A 8 -13.52 11.37 -1.52
CA ILE A 8 -12.88 10.07 -1.30
C ILE A 8 -13.85 8.94 -1.59
N THR A 9 -13.36 7.90 -2.25
CA THR A 9 -14.05 6.62 -2.44
C THR A 9 -13.42 5.58 -1.53
N GLU A 10 -14.24 4.86 -0.79
CA GLU A 10 -13.82 3.79 0.10
C GLU A 10 -14.01 2.45 -0.59
N LEU A 11 -12.95 1.64 -0.66
CA LEU A 11 -12.95 0.31 -1.25
C LEU A 11 -12.60 -0.74 -0.20
N ASP A 12 -13.14 -1.94 -0.37
CA ASP A 12 -12.73 -3.09 0.44
C ASP A 12 -11.50 -3.75 -0.19
N PHE A 13 -10.51 -4.06 0.64
CA PHE A 13 -9.29 -4.72 0.20
C PHE A 13 -8.76 -5.61 1.33
N ALA A 14 -8.79 -6.93 1.12
CA ALA A 14 -8.22 -7.91 2.05
C ALA A 14 -8.70 -7.72 3.51
N GLY A 15 -9.97 -7.39 3.70
CA GLY A 15 -10.55 -7.14 5.02
C GLY A 15 -10.28 -5.76 5.60
N SER A 16 -9.54 -4.93 4.87
CA SER A 16 -9.24 -3.55 5.24
C SER A 16 -9.93 -2.58 4.28
N LYS A 17 -9.80 -1.30 4.54
CA LYS A 17 -10.36 -0.26 3.69
C LYS A 17 -9.26 0.46 2.97
N LEU A 18 -9.47 0.74 1.67
CA LEU A 18 -8.63 1.63 0.89
C LEU A 18 -9.41 2.89 0.59
N PHE A 19 -8.72 4.03 0.72
CA PHE A 19 -9.28 5.35 0.49
C PHE A 19 -8.59 5.97 -0.71
N LEU A 20 -9.35 6.22 -1.76
CA LEU A 20 -8.85 6.73 -3.04
C LEU A 20 -9.61 7.98 -3.45
N PRO A 21 -9.08 8.77 -4.40
CA PRO A 21 -9.87 9.84 -5.01
C PRO A 21 -11.16 9.26 -5.58
N THR A 22 -12.23 10.06 -5.57
CA THR A 22 -13.54 9.62 -6.02
C THR A 22 -13.49 8.97 -7.40
N ILE A 23 -14.06 7.78 -7.50
CA ILE A 23 -14.23 7.05 -8.76
C ILE A 23 -15.71 6.84 -9.04
N ASN A 24 -16.05 6.87 -10.32
CA ASN A 24 -17.44 6.76 -10.78
C ASN A 24 -17.73 5.30 -11.09
N THR A 25 -18.15 4.54 -10.08
CA THR A 25 -18.47 3.13 -10.27
C THR A 25 -19.60 2.72 -9.33
N PRO A 26 -20.51 1.81 -9.75
CA PRO A 26 -21.58 1.31 -8.88
C PRO A 26 -21.03 0.59 -7.65
N LEU A 27 -21.76 0.65 -6.55
CA LEU A 27 -21.45 -0.12 -5.35
C LEU A 27 -21.41 -1.61 -5.66
N GLY A 28 -20.48 -2.32 -5.01
CA GLY A 28 -20.33 -3.76 -5.16
C GLY A 28 -19.53 -4.18 -6.39
N ARG A 29 -19.15 -3.26 -7.25
CA ARG A 29 -18.33 -3.57 -8.41
C ARG A 29 -16.87 -3.76 -8.04
N LYS A 30 -16.25 -4.78 -8.63
CA LYS A 30 -14.81 -5.02 -8.46
C LYS A 30 -14.01 -4.01 -9.26
N VAL A 31 -12.93 -3.52 -8.65
CA VAL A 31 -12.05 -2.52 -9.23
C VAL A 31 -10.63 -3.06 -9.20
N ARG A 32 -9.88 -2.86 -10.28
CA ARG A 32 -8.45 -3.13 -10.33
C ARG A 32 -7.67 -1.86 -10.09
N LEU A 33 -6.64 -1.98 -9.26
CA LEU A 33 -5.74 -0.88 -8.97
C LEU A 33 -4.32 -1.26 -9.35
N ARG A 34 -3.61 -0.31 -9.92
CA ARG A 34 -2.17 -0.40 -10.07
C ARG A 34 -1.52 0.54 -9.06
N ILE A 35 -0.85 -0.05 -8.09
CA ILE A 35 -0.14 0.71 -7.06
C ILE A 35 1.35 0.61 -7.37
N LEU A 36 1.98 1.77 -7.56
CA LEU A 36 3.40 1.81 -7.90
C LEU A 36 4.24 1.54 -6.65
N ALA A 37 5.24 0.67 -6.81
CA ALA A 37 6.11 0.27 -5.69
C ALA A 37 6.79 1.47 -5.01
N LYS A 38 7.09 2.52 -5.76
CA LYS A 38 7.71 3.74 -5.23
C LYS A 38 6.80 4.56 -4.33
N ASP A 39 5.48 4.32 -4.40
CA ASP A 39 4.49 5.09 -3.64
C ASP A 39 4.11 4.42 -2.32
N ILE A 40 4.63 3.23 -2.05
CA ILE A 40 4.37 2.50 -0.81
C ILE A 40 5.51 2.74 0.17
N THR A 41 5.15 3.20 1.36
CA THR A 41 6.10 3.37 2.46
C THR A 41 5.83 2.31 3.51
N LEU A 42 6.88 1.81 4.17
CA LEU A 42 6.78 0.80 5.20
C LEU A 42 7.04 1.38 6.57
N ALA A 43 6.40 0.83 7.60
CA ALA A 43 6.65 1.14 8.99
C ALA A 43 6.62 -0.15 9.81
N ILE A 44 7.43 -0.21 10.86
CA ILE A 44 7.45 -1.35 11.78
C ILE A 44 6.25 -1.30 12.70
N ASN A 45 5.90 -0.10 13.17
CA ASN A 45 4.75 0.11 14.04
C ASN A 45 3.65 0.82 13.26
N LYS A 46 2.39 0.59 13.66
CA LYS A 46 1.27 1.25 13.00
C LYS A 46 1.41 2.77 13.15
N PRO A 47 1.53 3.51 12.03
CA PRO A 47 1.64 4.96 12.11
C PRO A 47 0.35 5.59 12.60
N GLN A 48 0.47 6.71 13.32
CA GLN A 48 -0.68 7.47 13.82
C GLN A 48 -0.56 8.93 13.40
N LYS A 49 -1.70 9.55 13.13
CA LYS A 49 -1.79 10.98 12.78
C LYS A 49 -0.88 11.36 11.62
N ILE A 50 -0.88 10.53 10.59
CA ILE A 50 -0.12 10.80 9.37
C ILE A 50 -1.07 11.17 8.23
N SER A 51 -0.54 11.78 7.19
CA SER A 51 -1.36 12.21 6.05
C SER A 51 -1.75 11.08 5.10
N ALA A 52 -1.15 9.90 5.22
CA ALA A 52 -1.53 8.73 4.44
C ALA A 52 -2.77 8.10 5.05
N LEU A 53 -3.83 7.92 4.26
CA LEU A 53 -5.07 7.31 4.71
C LEU A 53 -5.03 5.78 4.62
N ASN A 54 -4.23 5.24 3.72
CA ASN A 54 -4.18 3.79 3.47
C ASN A 54 -3.06 3.17 4.27
N ILE A 55 -3.43 2.42 5.30
CA ILE A 55 -2.50 1.72 6.18
C ILE A 55 -2.91 0.26 6.22
N LEU A 56 -2.02 -0.62 5.73
CA LEU A 56 -2.30 -2.05 5.61
C LEU A 56 -1.27 -2.85 6.41
N LYS A 57 -1.76 -3.69 7.29
CA LYS A 57 -0.89 -4.59 8.06
C LYS A 57 -0.55 -5.79 7.19
N GLY A 58 0.72 -6.14 7.12
CA GLY A 58 1.18 -7.25 6.32
C GLY A 58 2.39 -7.94 6.90
N GLU A 59 2.86 -8.94 6.17
CA GLU A 59 4.01 -9.76 6.54
C GLU A 59 5.01 -9.74 5.39
N VAL A 60 6.29 -9.59 5.71
CA VAL A 60 7.35 -9.65 4.72
C VAL A 60 7.48 -11.07 4.21
N VAL A 61 7.26 -11.28 2.91
CA VAL A 61 7.35 -12.60 2.29
C VAL A 61 8.44 -12.70 1.23
N GLU A 62 9.02 -11.57 0.83
CA GLU A 62 10.08 -11.55 -0.17
C GLU A 62 11.02 -10.37 0.05
N ILE A 63 12.31 -10.60 -0.11
CA ILE A 63 13.34 -9.55 -0.07
C ILE A 63 14.28 -9.82 -1.21
N ILE A 64 14.40 -8.88 -2.16
CA ILE A 64 15.31 -8.98 -3.30
C ILE A 64 16.26 -7.80 -3.26
N LEU A 65 17.57 -8.11 -3.14
CA LEU A 65 18.62 -7.11 -3.19
C LEU A 65 19.17 -7.02 -4.62
N GLY A 66 19.25 -5.78 -5.12
CA GLY A 66 19.85 -5.54 -6.41
C GLY A 66 21.34 -5.15 -6.29
N SER A 67 21.94 -4.82 -7.41
CA SER A 67 23.35 -4.35 -7.45
C SER A 67 23.48 -2.90 -7.01
N GLY A 68 22.37 -2.15 -6.93
CA GLY A 68 22.34 -0.75 -6.50
C GLY A 68 21.90 -0.60 -5.04
N PRO A 69 21.57 0.63 -4.61
CA PRO A 69 21.21 0.90 -3.22
C PRO A 69 19.78 0.52 -2.85
N GLY A 70 18.99 0.05 -3.80
CA GLY A 70 17.60 -0.30 -3.60
C GLY A 70 17.38 -1.75 -3.19
N ALA A 71 16.23 -2.01 -2.59
CA ALA A 71 15.76 -3.35 -2.28
C ALA A 71 14.28 -3.44 -2.64
N VAL A 72 13.85 -4.59 -3.13
CA VAL A 72 12.43 -4.86 -3.43
C VAL A 72 11.90 -5.75 -2.33
N ILE A 73 10.78 -5.32 -1.74
CA ILE A 73 10.16 -6.01 -0.62
C ILE A 73 8.76 -6.44 -1.03
N GLY A 74 8.47 -7.72 -0.90
CA GLY A 74 7.11 -8.25 -1.07
C GLY A 74 6.41 -8.36 0.27
N ILE A 75 5.22 -7.80 0.36
CA ILE A 75 4.40 -7.79 1.57
C ILE A 75 3.10 -8.52 1.29
N LYS A 76 2.78 -9.52 2.11
CA LYS A 76 1.50 -10.22 2.02
C LYS A 76 0.48 -9.53 2.91
N VAL A 77 -0.60 -9.08 2.29
CA VAL A 77 -1.75 -8.47 2.96
C VAL A 77 -2.98 -9.30 2.62
N GLY A 78 -3.47 -10.10 3.57
CA GLY A 78 -4.52 -11.07 3.28
C GLY A 78 -4.06 -12.06 2.22
N ASN A 79 -4.79 -12.17 1.11
CA ASN A 79 -4.43 -13.01 -0.02
C ASN A 79 -3.69 -12.27 -1.13
N HIS A 80 -3.34 -11.00 -0.89
CA HIS A 80 -2.69 -10.15 -1.88
C HIS A 80 -1.23 -9.94 -1.54
N LYS A 81 -0.41 -9.73 -2.56
CA LYS A 81 1.00 -9.41 -2.42
C LYS A 81 1.23 -8.00 -2.94
N LEU A 82 1.75 -7.14 -2.09
CA LEU A 82 2.17 -5.80 -2.49
C LEU A 82 3.68 -5.78 -2.66
N ILE A 83 4.14 -5.00 -3.62
CA ILE A 83 5.57 -4.83 -3.88
C ILE A 83 5.92 -3.38 -3.57
N THR A 84 6.97 -3.20 -2.79
CA THR A 84 7.51 -1.86 -2.52
C THR A 84 9.01 -1.84 -2.75
N ARG A 85 9.54 -0.65 -3.02
CA ARG A 85 10.97 -0.42 -3.18
C ARG A 85 11.45 0.52 -2.10
N ILE A 86 12.46 0.08 -1.37
CA ILE A 86 13.07 0.87 -0.30
C ILE A 86 14.59 0.86 -0.50
N THR A 87 15.30 1.68 0.26
CA THR A 87 16.75 1.64 0.25
C THR A 87 17.24 0.47 1.09
N GLN A 88 18.43 -0.04 0.78
CA GLN A 88 19.06 -1.05 1.62
C GLN A 88 19.33 -0.52 3.02
N ARG A 89 19.59 0.79 3.14
CA ARG A 89 19.73 1.43 4.45
C ARG A 89 18.45 1.29 5.27
N SER A 90 17.30 1.56 4.68
CA SER A 90 16.01 1.39 5.37
C SER A 90 15.76 -0.06 5.75
N LEU A 91 16.10 -1.00 4.86
CA LEU A 91 15.99 -2.42 5.14
C LEU A 91 16.77 -2.79 6.42
N ASN A 92 18.00 -2.30 6.53
CA ASN A 92 18.86 -2.58 7.68
C ASN A 92 18.39 -1.87 8.96
N VAL A 93 18.02 -0.60 8.85
CA VAL A 93 17.56 0.19 10.01
C VAL A 93 16.27 -0.40 10.57
N MET A 94 15.38 -0.84 9.71
CA MET A 94 14.11 -1.44 10.13
C MET A 94 14.26 -2.91 10.52
N ASP A 95 15.41 -3.51 10.27
CA ASP A 95 15.69 -4.92 10.53
C ASP A 95 14.62 -5.82 9.91
N LEU A 96 14.27 -5.55 8.64
CA LEU A 96 13.27 -6.34 7.93
C LEU A 96 13.81 -7.72 7.60
N LYS A 97 12.99 -8.72 7.89
CA LYS A 97 13.30 -10.15 7.63
C LYS A 97 12.05 -10.84 7.15
N LEU A 98 12.20 -11.96 6.47
CA LEU A 98 11.07 -12.79 6.08
C LEU A 98 10.26 -13.17 7.32
N GLY A 99 8.95 -13.02 7.24
CA GLY A 99 8.03 -13.32 8.34
C GLY A 99 7.77 -12.17 9.29
N LYS A 100 8.49 -11.05 9.15
CA LYS A 100 8.28 -9.91 10.05
C LYS A 100 7.01 -9.15 9.69
N THR A 101 6.24 -8.80 10.72
CA THR A 101 5.05 -7.96 10.55
C THR A 101 5.47 -6.51 10.32
N CYS A 102 4.81 -5.87 9.37
CA CYS A 102 5.03 -4.45 9.08
C CYS A 102 3.74 -3.83 8.57
N PHE A 103 3.76 -2.52 8.43
CA PHE A 103 2.62 -1.74 7.92
C PHE A 103 3.04 -1.05 6.64
N ALA A 104 2.24 -1.26 5.58
CA ALA A 104 2.41 -0.57 4.31
C ALA A 104 1.40 0.57 4.25
N PHE A 105 1.85 1.75 3.87
CA PHE A 105 0.95 2.88 3.74
C PHE A 105 1.24 3.70 2.50
N LEU A 106 0.18 4.33 1.98
CA LEU A 106 0.29 5.25 0.87
C LEU A 106 -0.80 6.30 0.95
N LYS A 107 -0.52 7.46 0.38
CA LYS A 107 -1.50 8.54 0.30
C LYS A 107 -2.54 8.21 -0.76
N SER A 108 -3.80 8.56 -0.50
CA SER A 108 -4.87 8.42 -1.50
C SER A 108 -4.54 9.18 -2.78
N VAL A 109 -3.94 10.35 -2.66
CA VAL A 109 -3.57 11.19 -3.80
C VAL A 109 -2.42 10.63 -4.64
N SER A 110 -1.71 9.60 -4.14
CA SER A 110 -0.64 8.94 -4.90
C SER A 110 -1.20 8.00 -5.97
N VAL A 111 -2.47 7.61 -5.87
CA VAL A 111 -3.10 6.73 -6.86
C VAL A 111 -3.71 7.60 -7.97
N ALA A 112 -3.12 7.53 -9.15
CA ALA A 112 -3.63 8.27 -10.30
C ALA A 112 -4.91 7.62 -10.82
N THR A 113 -5.81 8.43 -11.37
CA THR A 113 -7.06 7.93 -11.97
C THR A 113 -6.78 6.91 -13.06
N SER A 114 -5.70 7.08 -13.82
CA SER A 114 -5.30 6.15 -14.88
C SER A 114 -4.88 4.78 -14.35
N ASP A 115 -4.58 4.67 -13.06
CA ASP A 115 -4.20 3.41 -12.42
C ASP A 115 -5.40 2.66 -11.84
N ILE A 116 -6.60 3.19 -12.02
CA ILE A 116 -7.85 2.59 -11.55
C ILE A 116 -8.61 2.05 -12.76
N ILE A 117 -8.87 0.74 -12.76
CA ILE A 117 -9.60 0.07 -13.83
C ILE A 117 -10.91 -0.45 -13.26
N VAL A 118 -12.01 0.01 -13.82
CA VAL A 118 -13.36 -0.38 -13.40
C VAL A 118 -14.00 -1.35 -14.36
#